data_45e8c3b73df0eb5121cace84d8f4899b
#
_entry.id   45e8c3b73df0eb5121cace84d8f4899b
#
_cell.length_a   1.000
_cell.length_b   1.000
_cell.length_c   1.000
_cell.angle_alpha   90.00
_cell.angle_beta   90.00
_cell.angle_gamma   90.00
#
_symmetry.space_group_name_H-M   'P 1'
#
loop_
_entity.id
_entity.type
_entity.pdbx_description
1 polymer ?
#
loop_
_entity_poly.entity_id
_entity_poly.type
_entity_poly.pdbx_seq_one_letter_code
_entity_poly.pdbx_strand_id
1 'polypeptide(L)'
;MTEPEFSATGVRIERAHRNLTRAGQVRIQDGRLRLLTSYGREIDSAPVDSVRASKPWFAARDRARATVNGNRYVLTLGGPEGAGEVGSTTGEAEVNRFLEVVRSAHGSTVKH
;
A
#
# COMPACT_ATOMS: atom_id res chain seq x y z
N MET A 1 -20.20 -11.64 2.27
CA MET A 1 -19.11 -10.95 2.92
C MET A 1 -17.81 -11.20 2.18
N THR A 2 -17.17 -10.15 1.76
CA THR A 2 -16.02 -10.23 0.87
C THR A 2 -14.73 -10.01 1.63
N GLU A 3 -13.77 -10.89 1.41
CA GLU A 3 -12.46 -10.70 2.00
C GLU A 3 -11.70 -9.64 1.22
N PRO A 4 -10.86 -8.88 1.89
CA PRO A 4 -10.06 -7.89 1.18
C PRO A 4 -9.09 -8.57 0.22
N GLU A 5 -8.89 -7.96 -0.93
CA GLU A 5 -7.93 -8.44 -1.91
C GLU A 5 -6.52 -8.24 -1.41
N PHE A 6 -6.34 -7.24 -0.58
CA PHE A 6 -5.06 -6.96 0.04
C PHE A 6 -5.33 -6.27 1.37
N SER A 7 -4.56 -6.61 2.39
CA SER A 7 -4.68 -5.98 3.69
C SER A 7 -3.34 -6.06 4.39
N ALA A 8 -2.86 -4.92 4.85
CA ALA A 8 -1.59 -4.86 5.58
C ALA A 8 -1.74 -3.89 6.72
N THR A 9 -1.16 -4.24 7.85
CA THR A 9 -1.14 -3.37 9.02
C THR A 9 0.30 -3.02 9.35
N GLY A 10 0.48 -2.09 10.27
CA GLY A 10 1.82 -1.67 10.63
C GLY A 10 2.54 -0.96 9.50
N VAL A 11 1.80 -0.30 8.63
CA VAL A 11 2.35 0.34 7.45
C VAL A 11 2.67 1.79 7.77
N ARG A 12 3.93 2.18 7.50
CA ARG A 12 4.28 3.59 7.61
C ARG A 12 3.83 4.30 6.34
N ILE A 13 3.07 5.37 6.50
CA ILE A 13 2.56 6.13 5.37
C ILE A 13 3.11 7.54 5.46
N GLU A 14 3.82 7.96 4.41
CA GLU A 14 4.43 9.27 4.35
C GLU A 14 3.95 10.00 3.12
N ARG A 15 3.90 11.32 3.21
CA ARG A 15 3.54 12.17 2.08
C ARG A 15 4.34 13.44 2.18
N ALA A 16 5.03 13.81 1.10
CA ALA A 16 5.82 15.04 1.05
C ALA A 16 6.79 15.12 2.21
N HIS A 17 7.45 14.01 2.50
CA HIS A 17 8.43 13.90 3.59
C HIS A 17 7.81 14.03 4.97
N ARG A 18 6.50 13.97 5.06
CA ARG A 18 5.80 13.98 6.34
C ARG A 18 5.33 12.58 6.67
N ASN A 19 5.56 12.19 7.90
CA ASN A 19 5.09 10.91 8.38
C ASN A 19 3.66 11.06 8.87
N LEU A 20 2.72 10.52 8.12
CA LEU A 20 1.30 10.63 8.47
C LEU A 20 0.92 9.61 9.53
N THR A 21 1.49 8.42 9.46
CA THR A 21 1.26 7.41 10.48
C THR A 21 2.41 6.42 10.42
N ARG A 22 2.80 5.93 11.57
CA ARG A 22 3.88 4.96 11.65
C ARG A 22 3.39 3.53 11.56
N ALA A 23 2.15 3.30 11.89
CA ALA A 23 1.60 1.96 11.94
C ALA A 23 0.19 1.97 11.39
N GLY A 24 0.06 2.46 10.17
CA GLY A 24 -1.24 2.55 9.54
C GLY A 24 -1.63 1.26 8.87
N GLN A 25 -2.64 1.36 8.03
CA GLN A 25 -3.19 0.22 7.33
C GLN A 25 -3.39 0.56 5.87
N VAL A 26 -3.20 -0.44 5.02
CA VAL A 26 -3.53 -0.35 3.61
C VAL A 26 -4.50 -1.48 3.32
N ARG A 27 -5.64 -1.13 2.74
CA ARG A 27 -6.66 -2.12 2.42
C ARG A 27 -7.14 -1.93 1.00
N ILE A 28 -7.30 -3.04 0.29
CA ILE A 28 -7.95 -3.04 -1.01
C ILE A 28 -9.09 -4.03 -0.91
N GLN A 29 -10.30 -3.50 -1.02
CA GLN A 29 -11.49 -4.31 -0.88
C GLN A 29 -12.60 -3.72 -1.73
N ASP A 30 -13.32 -4.59 -2.41
CA ASP A 30 -14.44 -4.18 -3.26
C ASP A 30 -14.01 -3.15 -4.29
N GLY A 31 -12.81 -3.32 -4.83
CA GLY A 31 -12.31 -2.45 -5.87
C GLY A 31 -11.87 -1.08 -5.39
N ARG A 32 -11.68 -0.92 -4.10
CA ARG A 32 -11.32 0.38 -3.56
C ARG A 32 -10.11 0.26 -2.65
N LEU A 33 -9.15 1.16 -2.83
CA LEU A 33 -7.98 1.24 -1.98
C LEU A 33 -8.24 2.26 -0.88
N ARG A 34 -7.87 1.90 0.34
CA ARG A 34 -7.98 2.79 1.49
C ARG A 34 -6.66 2.83 2.25
N LEU A 35 -6.24 4.04 2.57
CA LEU A 35 -5.09 4.27 3.45
C LEU A 35 -5.62 4.76 4.78
N LEU A 36 -5.27 4.07 5.85
CA LEU A 36 -5.84 4.34 7.17
C LEU A 36 -4.74 4.55 8.19
N THR A 37 -5.06 5.35 9.21
CA THR A 37 -4.17 5.48 10.36
C THR A 37 -4.24 4.23 11.22
N SER A 38 -3.41 4.19 12.26
CA SER A 38 -3.42 3.07 13.18
C SER A 38 -4.75 2.94 13.91
N TYR A 39 -5.49 4.01 13.99
CA TYR A 39 -6.80 3.99 14.64
C TYR A 39 -7.93 3.74 13.67
N GLY A 40 -7.61 3.47 12.41
CA GLY A 40 -8.63 3.19 11.43
C GLY A 40 -9.22 4.40 10.76
N ARG A 41 -8.67 5.58 11.00
CA ARG A 41 -9.15 6.79 10.35
C ARG A 41 -8.62 6.85 8.93
N GLU A 42 -9.49 7.13 7.99
CA GLU A 42 -9.12 7.15 6.59
C GLU A 42 -8.26 8.37 6.27
N ILE A 43 -7.10 8.12 5.69
CA ILE A 43 -6.22 9.17 5.20
C ILE A 43 -6.64 9.55 3.79
N ASP A 44 -6.86 8.56 2.95
CA ASP A 44 -7.24 8.78 1.56
C ASP A 44 -7.81 7.47 1.03
N SER A 45 -8.59 7.56 -0.02
CA SER A 45 -9.12 6.37 -0.67
C SER A 45 -9.51 6.70 -2.10
N ALA A 46 -9.54 5.68 -2.95
CA ALA A 46 -9.92 5.85 -4.34
C ALA A 46 -10.18 4.48 -4.94
N PRO A 47 -10.91 4.44 -6.07
CA PRO A 47 -11.03 3.18 -6.78
C PRO A 47 -9.65 2.66 -7.15
N VAL A 48 -9.44 1.37 -6.96
CA VAL A 48 -8.09 0.82 -7.13
C VAL A 48 -7.63 0.93 -8.58
N ASP A 49 -8.54 0.97 -9.53
CA ASP A 49 -8.14 1.09 -10.92
C ASP A 49 -7.69 2.50 -11.28
N SER A 50 -7.88 3.47 -10.39
CA SER A 50 -7.37 4.82 -10.58
C SER A 50 -6.08 5.06 -9.80
N VAL A 51 -5.66 4.10 -9.01
CA VAL A 51 -4.45 4.21 -8.19
C VAL A 51 -3.26 3.78 -9.02
N ARG A 52 -2.17 4.51 -8.89
CA ARG A 52 -0.91 4.13 -9.51
C ARG A 52 0.07 3.72 -8.42
N ALA A 53 0.69 2.59 -8.62
CA ALA A 53 1.62 2.07 -7.64
C ALA A 53 2.88 1.60 -8.32
N SER A 54 4.01 1.82 -7.68
CA SER A 54 5.29 1.40 -8.23
C SER A 54 6.25 1.16 -7.08
N LYS A 55 7.34 0.48 -7.41
CA LYS A 55 8.40 0.20 -6.46
C LYS A 55 9.61 1.03 -6.87
N PRO A 56 9.96 2.06 -6.08
CA PRO A 56 11.11 2.89 -6.45
C PRO A 56 12.38 2.05 -6.42
N TRP A 57 13.13 2.08 -7.51
CA TRP A 57 14.30 1.23 -7.65
C TRP A 57 15.42 1.62 -6.68
N PHE A 58 15.42 2.90 -6.26
CA PHE A 58 16.46 3.39 -5.37
C PHE A 58 16.07 3.29 -3.88
N ALA A 59 14.87 2.80 -3.61
CA ALA A 59 14.38 2.73 -2.23
C ALA A 59 14.54 1.33 -1.69
N ALA A 60 14.29 1.19 -0.40
CA ALA A 60 14.31 -0.12 0.22
C ALA A 60 13.24 -1.02 -0.38
N ARG A 61 13.47 -2.31 -0.30
CA ARG A 61 12.58 -3.28 -0.95
C ARG A 61 11.21 -3.34 -0.32
N ASP A 62 11.09 -2.88 0.91
CA ASP A 62 9.82 -2.89 1.61
C ASP A 62 9.02 -1.62 1.40
N ARG A 63 9.40 -0.79 0.43
CA ARG A 63 8.72 0.46 0.16
C ARG A 63 8.02 0.43 -1.19
N ALA A 64 6.85 1.03 -1.21
CA ALA A 64 6.09 1.20 -2.44
C ALA A 64 5.64 2.64 -2.52
N ARG A 65 5.48 3.13 -3.74
CA ARG A 65 4.93 4.46 -3.98
C ARG A 65 3.54 4.28 -4.54
N ALA A 66 2.59 5.00 -3.97
CA ALA A 66 1.22 4.95 -4.44
C ALA A 66 0.71 6.36 -4.65
N THR A 67 0.06 6.58 -5.79
CA THR A 67 -0.58 7.86 -6.09
C THR A 67 -2.08 7.65 -6.00
N VAL A 68 -2.69 8.35 -5.05
CA VAL A 68 -4.12 8.23 -4.76
C VAL A 68 -4.70 9.62 -4.85
N ASN A 69 -5.66 9.81 -5.75
CA ASN A 69 -6.30 11.12 -5.94
C ASN A 69 -5.29 12.23 -6.22
N GLY A 70 -4.23 11.89 -6.96
CA GLY A 70 -3.19 12.85 -7.27
C GLY A 70 -2.18 13.07 -6.18
N ASN A 71 -2.37 12.48 -5.02
CA ASN A 71 -1.43 12.61 -3.90
C ASN A 71 -0.47 11.43 -3.90
N ARG A 72 0.80 11.72 -3.73
CA ARG A 72 1.83 10.69 -3.72
C ARG A 72 2.14 10.27 -2.30
N TYR A 73 2.03 8.99 -2.05
CA TYR A 73 2.33 8.42 -0.74
C TYR A 73 3.45 7.42 -0.86
N VAL A 74 4.28 7.36 0.17
CA VAL A 74 5.30 6.33 0.29
C VAL A 74 4.86 5.39 1.40
N LEU A 75 4.73 4.13 1.05
CA LEU A 75 4.25 3.10 1.98
C LEU A 75 5.41 2.19 2.32
N THR A 76 5.69 2.04 3.60
CA THR A 76 6.68 1.09 4.06
C THR A 76 5.93 -0.07 4.68
N LEU A 77 5.96 -1.19 3.99
CA LEU A 77 5.22 -2.38 4.38
C LEU A 77 6.12 -3.29 5.21
N GLY A 78 5.50 -4.25 5.87
CA GLY A 78 6.24 -5.15 6.71
C GLY A 78 6.23 -4.79 8.18
N GLY A 79 5.94 -3.53 8.48
CA GLY A 79 5.80 -3.09 9.85
C GLY A 79 7.10 -3.01 10.63
N PRO A 80 7.11 -2.23 11.70
CA PRO A 80 8.33 -2.11 12.51
C PRO A 80 8.68 -3.40 13.24
N GLU A 81 7.71 -4.25 13.47
CA GLU A 81 7.95 -5.47 14.22
C GLU A 81 8.78 -6.46 13.45
N GLY A 82 8.61 -6.50 12.14
CA GLY A 82 9.35 -7.43 11.33
C GLY A 82 10.67 -6.91 10.84
N ALA A 83 10.95 -5.64 11.10
CA ALA A 83 12.09 -5.00 10.47
C ALA A 83 13.41 -5.47 11.06
N GLY A 84 13.41 -5.93 12.29
CA GLY A 84 14.63 -6.31 12.95
C GLY A 84 15.10 -7.73 12.71
N GLU A 85 14.30 -8.49 11.97
CA GLU A 85 14.66 -9.89 11.75
C GLU A 85 14.77 -10.14 10.27
N VAL A 86 14.00 -11.09 9.81
CA VAL A 86 13.91 -11.33 8.39
C VAL A 86 12.78 -10.52 7.81
N GLY A 87 12.48 -9.44 8.48
CA GLY A 87 11.35 -8.62 8.09
C GLY A 87 11.48 -8.02 6.72
N SER A 88 12.70 -7.80 6.27
CA SER A 88 12.88 -7.26 4.93
C SER A 88 12.26 -8.17 3.88
N THR A 89 12.34 -9.48 4.09
CA THR A 89 11.73 -10.42 3.16
C THR A 89 10.21 -10.31 3.21
N THR A 90 9.67 -10.18 4.42
CA THR A 90 8.23 -10.05 4.58
C THR A 90 7.74 -8.76 3.94
N GLY A 91 8.45 -7.67 4.17
CA GLY A 91 8.07 -6.40 3.61
C GLY A 91 8.09 -6.40 2.09
N GLU A 92 9.12 -7.02 1.52
CA GLU A 92 9.23 -7.11 0.08
C GLU A 92 8.10 -7.94 -0.50
N ALA A 93 7.75 -9.04 0.15
CA ALA A 93 6.65 -9.86 -0.31
C ALA A 93 5.34 -9.09 -0.29
N GLU A 94 5.13 -8.28 0.74
CA GLU A 94 3.92 -7.49 0.83
C GLU A 94 3.89 -6.41 -0.24
N VAL A 95 5.01 -5.78 -0.52
CA VAL A 95 5.08 -4.80 -1.59
C VAL A 95 4.73 -5.43 -2.92
N ASN A 96 5.33 -6.59 -3.20
CA ASN A 96 5.07 -7.26 -4.45
C ASN A 96 3.60 -7.64 -4.59
N ARG A 97 3.00 -8.11 -3.52
CA ARG A 97 1.60 -8.46 -3.53
C ARG A 97 0.72 -7.23 -3.74
N PHE A 98 1.06 -6.13 -3.08
CA PHE A 98 0.32 -4.89 -3.24
C PHE A 98 0.37 -4.42 -4.70
N LEU A 99 1.56 -4.42 -5.28
CA LEU A 99 1.71 -4.00 -6.67
C LEU A 99 0.94 -4.93 -7.61
N GLU A 100 0.94 -6.21 -7.30
CA GLU A 100 0.25 -7.17 -8.13
C GLU A 100 -1.25 -6.95 -8.10
N VAL A 101 -1.82 -6.68 -6.94
CA VAL A 101 -3.24 -6.44 -6.81
C VAL A 101 -3.64 -5.18 -7.58
N VAL A 102 -2.86 -4.11 -7.42
CA VAL A 102 -3.15 -2.87 -8.12
C VAL A 102 -3.04 -3.08 -9.63
N ARG A 103 -2.01 -3.77 -10.05
CA ARG A 103 -1.79 -4.02 -11.49
C ARG A 103 -2.91 -4.89 -12.06
N SER A 104 -3.38 -5.85 -11.30
CA SER A 104 -4.48 -6.70 -11.74
C SER A 104 -5.75 -5.90 -11.94
N ALA A 105 -6.00 -4.93 -11.10
CA ALA A 105 -7.18 -4.09 -11.23
C ALA A 105 -7.11 -3.28 -12.52
N HIS A 106 -5.92 -2.75 -12.83
CA HIS A 106 -5.73 -2.01 -14.07
C HIS A 106 -5.89 -2.92 -15.28
N GLY A 107 -5.35 -4.14 -15.17
CA GLY A 107 -5.48 -5.09 -16.25
C GLY A 107 -6.91 -5.48 -16.51
N SER A 108 -7.70 -5.59 -15.46
CA SER A 108 -9.10 -5.96 -15.61
C SER A 108 -9.86 -4.93 -16.41
N THR A 109 -9.55 -3.66 -16.23
CA THR A 109 -10.26 -2.62 -16.93
C THR A 109 -9.85 -2.54 -18.39
N VAL A 110 -8.64 -2.91 -18.69
CA VAL A 110 -8.13 -2.83 -20.05
C VAL A 110 -8.64 -3.99 -20.89
N LYS A 111 -8.87 -5.09 -20.22
CA LYS A 111 -9.18 -6.30 -20.91
C LYS A 111 -10.56 -6.32 -21.50
N HIS A 112 -10.68 -6.66 -22.59
CA HIS A 112 -11.88 -6.81 -23.17
C HIS A 112 -12.05 -6.37 -24.30
#